data_03f68f13922484af73f057e366524bda
#
_entry.id   03f68f13922484af73f057e366524bda
#
_cell.length_a   1.000
_cell.length_b   1.000
_cell.length_c   1.000
_cell.angle_alpha   90.00
_cell.angle_beta   90.00
_cell.angle_gamma   90.00
#
_symmetry.space_group_name_H-M   'P 1'
#
loop_
_entity.id
_entity.type
_entity.pdbx_description
1 polymer ?
#
loop_
_entity_poly.entity_id
_entity_poly.type
_entity_poly.pdbx_seq_one_letter_code
_entity_poly.pdbx_strand_id
1 'polypeptide(L)'
;MKKFLSILSTVVVLLLASCMGGTSKSGTGGAGGEVTGVSGSSMQEPSPYGMVLVKRGSLKMGTESTDSLWGKDLPTREISVDAFWMDEHEVTNSMYRQFVFWVRDSIIRERLADPAYGGDESYKIEEDKNGDPITPHLNWNKSIPWKNPDEDQQRAIESVYTIHPFTGERMLDASQMNYRYETFDYATAALRKYRLNPAERNLNTDVQVDPNEEVMISKDTAYVDDEGIIHRETLTRPLSSMWDFVNTYIINVYPDTTCWINDFQNAENEVYMRLYFSHANYNDFPVVGVNWEQANAFCNWRTNYLIRGLGASAKFIQRYRLPTEAEWEYAARGKEGNELPWTQEGVKSDKGCFYANFKPDRGNYTEDGSLITSKVGIFSANSNGLYDMAGNVAEWTSTIFTEAGVLSMSDMNPELYYNAAKEDPYALKKKSVRGGSWKDPESFIKSAWRSSEYQNVGRSFIGFRCVRSQVGTGAKAAKGAKSSGGKTRRQRH
;
A
#
# COMPACT_ATOMS: atom_id res chain seq x y z
N MET A 1 77.46 8.72 20.52
CA MET A 1 76.75 7.43 20.53
C MET A 1 75.42 7.42 21.34
N LYS A 2 75.37 8.02 22.58
CA LYS A 2 74.12 8.01 23.40
C LYS A 2 72.94 8.76 22.77
N LYS A 3 73.14 9.82 22.01
CA LYS A 3 72.03 10.53 21.35
C LYS A 3 71.47 9.83 20.10
N PHE A 4 72.27 9.03 19.40
CA PHE A 4 71.83 8.25 18.26
C PHE A 4 70.98 7.02 18.68
N LEU A 5 71.29 6.42 19.82
CA LEU A 5 70.51 5.30 20.36
C LEU A 5 69.14 5.73 20.81
N SER A 6 69.03 6.96 21.37
CA SER A 6 67.74 7.53 21.82
C SER A 6 66.78 7.84 20.66
N ILE A 7 67.31 8.30 19.53
CA ILE A 7 66.52 8.60 18.33
C ILE A 7 66.06 7.30 17.65
N LEU A 8 66.91 6.29 17.62
CA LEU A 8 66.55 5.00 17.04
C LEU A 8 65.48 4.28 17.87
N SER A 9 65.57 4.35 19.21
CA SER A 9 64.54 3.83 20.12
C SER A 9 63.18 4.53 19.97
N THR A 10 63.17 5.84 19.78
CA THR A 10 61.93 6.63 19.60
C THR A 10 61.28 6.36 18.25
N VAL A 11 62.07 6.16 17.21
CA VAL A 11 61.58 5.81 15.85
C VAL A 11 61.00 4.37 15.82
N VAL A 12 61.63 3.42 16.50
CA VAL A 12 61.09 2.05 16.63
C VAL A 12 59.81 1.99 17.44
N VAL A 13 59.68 2.81 18.53
CA VAL A 13 58.43 2.90 19.29
C VAL A 13 57.33 3.58 18.52
N LEU A 14 57.66 4.58 17.70
CA LEU A 14 56.70 5.22 16.79
C LEU A 14 56.23 4.32 15.63
N LEU A 15 57.12 3.45 15.10
CA LEU A 15 56.75 2.46 14.09
C LEU A 15 55.93 1.30 14.68
N LEU A 16 56.15 0.92 15.93
CA LEU A 16 55.32 -0.08 16.62
C LEU A 16 53.95 0.49 17.06
N ALA A 17 53.88 1.79 17.38
CA ALA A 17 52.62 2.45 17.72
C ALA A 17 51.74 2.69 16.47
N SER A 18 52.33 2.80 15.27
CA SER A 18 51.58 2.91 14.02
C SER A 18 50.93 1.59 13.55
N CYS A 19 51.38 0.45 14.12
CA CYS A 19 50.76 -0.85 13.85
C CYS A 19 49.67 -1.24 14.84
N MET A 20 49.43 -0.46 15.91
CA MET A 20 48.43 -0.78 16.95
C MET A 20 47.28 0.24 17.04
N GLY A 21 47.18 1.17 16.14
CA GLY A 21 46.17 2.21 16.22
C GLY A 21 45.48 2.53 14.91
N GLY A 22 44.59 1.64 14.50
CA GLY A 22 43.78 1.92 13.33
C GLY A 22 42.72 0.86 13.13
N THR A 23 41.74 0.76 14.00
CA THR A 23 40.45 0.17 13.61
C THR A 23 39.83 1.08 12.58
N SER A 24 40.30 1.00 11.32
CA SER A 24 39.55 1.54 10.22
C SER A 24 38.23 0.78 10.16
N LYS A 25 37.13 1.46 10.37
CA LYS A 25 35.76 0.96 10.19
C LYS A 25 35.41 0.65 8.73
N SER A 26 36.38 0.42 7.87
CA SER A 26 36.18 -0.13 6.55
C SER A 26 36.39 -1.64 6.62
N GLY A 27 35.32 -2.38 6.51
CA GLY A 27 35.17 -3.77 6.86
C GLY A 27 35.91 -4.79 6.00
N THR A 28 37.25 -4.71 5.89
CA THR A 28 38.06 -5.68 5.15
C THR A 28 39.28 -6.16 5.94
N GLY A 29 39.17 -6.29 7.26
CA GLY A 29 40.24 -6.77 8.09
C GLY A 29 39.84 -8.00 8.93
N GLY A 30 39.85 -9.18 8.35
CA GLY A 30 39.78 -10.42 9.11
C GLY A 30 41.09 -10.69 9.85
N ALA A 31 41.05 -11.06 11.13
CA ALA A 31 42.18 -11.47 11.89
C ALA A 31 42.76 -12.81 11.30
N GLY A 32 44.00 -12.79 10.87
CA GLY A 32 44.71 -14.01 10.44
C GLY A 32 44.28 -14.64 9.14
N GLY A 33 43.66 -13.89 8.21
CA GLY A 33 43.21 -14.41 6.92
C GLY A 33 41.87 -15.13 6.89
N GLU A 34 41.19 -15.19 8.04
CA GLU A 34 39.87 -15.78 8.12
C GLU A 34 38.79 -14.81 7.59
N VAL A 35 37.76 -15.39 6.97
CA VAL A 35 36.55 -14.62 6.52
C VAL A 35 35.66 -14.40 7.71
N THR A 36 35.77 -13.25 8.35
CA THR A 36 34.99 -12.90 9.57
C THR A 36 33.69 -12.14 9.25
N GLY A 37 33.44 -11.85 7.98
CA GLY A 37 32.28 -11.07 7.52
C GLY A 37 32.46 -9.55 7.72
N VAL A 38 31.55 -8.81 7.14
CA VAL A 38 31.50 -7.35 7.23
C VAL A 38 30.56 -7.00 8.38
N SER A 39 31.03 -6.25 9.36
CA SER A 39 30.17 -5.72 10.43
C SER A 39 29.30 -4.59 9.90
N GLY A 40 27.98 -4.72 10.03
CA GLY A 40 27.01 -3.68 9.74
C GLY A 40 26.22 -3.28 10.99
N SER A 41 25.70 -2.07 11.04
CA SER A 41 24.71 -1.70 12.05
C SER A 41 23.36 -2.37 11.71
N SER A 42 22.82 -3.16 12.62
CA SER A 42 21.43 -3.62 12.47
C SER A 42 20.51 -2.42 12.58
N MET A 43 19.78 -2.12 11.51
CA MET A 43 18.71 -1.14 11.56
C MET A 43 17.47 -1.82 12.14
N GLN A 44 16.93 -1.28 13.22
CA GLN A 44 15.58 -1.63 13.66
C GLN A 44 14.60 -0.70 12.95
N GLU A 45 13.73 -1.30 12.16
CA GLU A 45 12.64 -0.55 11.54
C GLU A 45 11.66 -0.09 12.62
N PRO A 46 11.34 1.22 12.70
CA PRO A 46 10.33 1.69 13.64
C PRO A 46 8.96 1.07 13.30
N SER A 47 8.19 0.74 14.33
CA SER A 47 6.82 0.26 14.17
C SER A 47 6.01 1.27 13.37
N PRO A 48 5.38 0.89 12.25
CA PRO A 48 4.53 1.80 11.49
C PRO A 48 3.32 2.23 12.32
N TYR A 49 2.93 3.47 12.17
CA TYR A 49 1.75 4.00 12.86
C TYR A 49 0.46 3.30 12.38
N GLY A 50 -0.38 2.86 13.33
CA GLY A 50 -1.67 2.21 13.05
C GLY A 50 -1.54 0.83 12.42
N MET A 51 -0.38 0.17 12.57
CA MET A 51 -0.18 -1.19 12.07
C MET A 51 0.22 -2.17 13.16
N VAL A 52 -0.19 -3.40 12.97
CA VAL A 52 0.13 -4.54 13.83
C VAL A 52 1.13 -5.46 13.15
N LEU A 53 2.08 -5.99 13.90
CA LEU A 53 3.01 -7.00 13.38
C LEU A 53 2.37 -8.38 13.41
N VAL A 54 2.09 -8.93 12.23
CA VAL A 54 1.74 -10.33 12.05
C VAL A 54 3.04 -11.11 11.93
N LYS A 55 3.26 -12.02 12.85
CA LYS A 55 4.50 -12.83 12.91
C LYS A 55 4.47 -13.89 11.81
N ARG A 56 5.65 -14.29 11.32
CA ARG A 56 5.77 -15.40 10.38
C ARG A 56 5.20 -16.70 10.93
N GLY A 57 4.65 -17.53 10.06
CA GLY A 57 4.13 -18.83 10.44
C GLY A 57 3.61 -19.61 9.25
N SER A 58 2.99 -20.75 9.53
CA SER A 58 2.29 -21.56 8.52
C SER A 58 0.78 -21.51 8.74
N LEU A 59 0.06 -21.73 7.67
CA LEU A 59 -1.40 -21.75 7.61
C LEU A 59 -1.87 -22.88 6.70
N LYS A 60 -2.89 -23.59 7.13
CA LYS A 60 -3.70 -24.41 6.24
C LYS A 60 -4.75 -23.48 5.58
N MET A 61 -4.41 -22.93 4.43
CA MET A 61 -5.26 -22.00 3.68
C MET A 61 -6.45 -22.74 3.08
N GLY A 62 -7.61 -22.09 3.05
CA GLY A 62 -8.87 -22.68 2.54
C GLY A 62 -9.72 -23.31 3.65
N THR A 63 -10.74 -24.08 3.27
CA THR A 63 -11.65 -24.73 4.21
C THR A 63 -11.80 -26.20 3.89
N GLU A 64 -11.91 -27.03 4.94
CA GLU A 64 -12.30 -28.43 4.85
C GLU A 64 -13.82 -28.60 4.97
N SER A 65 -14.57 -27.52 5.10
CA SER A 65 -16.02 -27.57 5.27
C SER A 65 -16.67 -28.36 4.12
N THR A 66 -17.48 -29.35 4.49
CA THR A 66 -18.29 -30.14 3.56
C THR A 66 -19.58 -29.42 3.20
N ASP A 67 -19.72 -28.14 3.55
CA ASP A 67 -20.90 -27.37 3.20
C ASP A 67 -21.04 -27.31 1.68
N SER A 68 -22.05 -28.00 1.18
CA SER A 68 -22.18 -28.41 -0.22
C SER A 68 -22.38 -27.29 -1.21
N LEU A 69 -22.58 -26.07 -0.74
CA LEU A 69 -22.77 -24.88 -1.58
C LEU A 69 -21.47 -24.13 -1.90
N TRP A 70 -20.47 -24.14 -1.00
CA TRP A 70 -19.40 -23.15 -1.07
C TRP A 70 -17.98 -23.68 -0.75
N GLY A 71 -17.84 -24.92 -0.28
CA GLY A 71 -16.57 -25.45 0.23
C GLY A 71 -15.92 -26.57 -0.58
N LYS A 72 -16.60 -27.12 -1.59
CA LYS A 72 -16.11 -28.33 -2.29
C LYS A 72 -14.91 -28.09 -3.20
N ASP A 73 -14.64 -26.88 -3.62
CA ASP A 73 -13.70 -26.58 -4.70
C ASP A 73 -12.41 -25.87 -4.26
N LEU A 74 -12.23 -25.64 -2.95
CA LEU A 74 -11.01 -25.07 -2.41
C LEU A 74 -10.23 -26.13 -1.63
N PRO A 75 -9.36 -26.92 -2.30
CA PRO A 75 -8.50 -27.86 -1.59
C PRO A 75 -7.64 -27.08 -0.60
N THR A 76 -7.67 -27.55 0.65
CA THR A 76 -6.81 -26.97 1.68
C THR A 76 -5.34 -27.21 1.34
N ARG A 77 -4.52 -26.18 1.52
CA ARG A 77 -3.08 -26.26 1.28
C ARG A 77 -2.33 -25.64 2.44
N GLU A 78 -1.30 -26.30 2.90
CA GLU A 78 -0.38 -25.73 3.86
C GLU A 78 0.58 -24.76 3.16
N ILE A 79 0.66 -23.54 3.67
CA ILE A 79 1.51 -22.47 3.17
C ILE A 79 2.28 -21.83 4.31
N SER A 80 3.40 -21.21 3.98
CA SER A 80 4.21 -20.41 4.92
C SER A 80 4.18 -18.95 4.50
N VAL A 81 3.96 -18.07 5.48
CA VAL A 81 3.92 -16.62 5.28
C VAL A 81 4.99 -15.97 6.16
N ASP A 82 5.80 -15.08 5.59
CA ASP A 82 6.80 -14.31 6.35
C ASP A 82 6.12 -13.21 7.19
N ALA A 83 6.87 -12.59 8.08
CA ALA A 83 6.35 -11.55 8.94
C ALA A 83 6.10 -10.24 8.16
N PHE A 84 4.99 -9.59 8.46
CA PHE A 84 4.58 -8.33 7.85
C PHE A 84 3.80 -7.44 8.84
N TRP A 85 3.83 -6.17 8.59
CA TRP A 85 2.95 -5.19 9.24
C TRP A 85 1.65 -5.09 8.46
N MET A 86 0.52 -5.05 9.14
CA MET A 86 -0.82 -4.89 8.56
C MET A 86 -1.55 -3.77 9.28
N ASP A 87 -2.27 -2.92 8.56
CA ASP A 87 -3.16 -1.92 9.16
C ASP A 87 -4.13 -2.60 10.14
N GLU A 88 -4.26 -2.03 11.33
CA GLU A 88 -5.11 -2.61 12.37
C GLU A 88 -6.59 -2.64 11.99
N HIS A 89 -7.03 -1.74 11.10
CA HIS A 89 -8.37 -1.67 10.52
C HIS A 89 -8.32 -1.27 9.05
N GLU A 90 -9.46 -1.26 8.37
CA GLU A 90 -9.57 -0.79 6.98
C GLU A 90 -9.17 0.69 6.86
N VAL A 91 -8.71 1.08 5.67
CA VAL A 91 -8.43 2.49 5.35
C VAL A 91 -9.72 3.30 5.44
N THR A 92 -9.71 4.34 6.27
CA THR A 92 -10.89 5.19 6.50
C THR A 92 -11.06 6.27 5.43
N ASN A 93 -12.28 6.83 5.35
CA ASN A 93 -12.55 7.99 4.49
C ASN A 93 -11.61 9.16 4.79
N SER A 94 -11.30 9.42 6.07
CA SER A 94 -10.39 10.51 6.42
C SER A 94 -8.96 10.26 5.95
N MET A 95 -8.47 9.02 6.04
CA MET A 95 -7.14 8.64 5.55
C MET A 95 -7.08 8.76 4.01
N TYR A 96 -8.10 8.26 3.32
CA TYR A 96 -8.13 8.32 1.87
C TYR A 96 -8.32 9.75 1.34
N ARG A 97 -9.10 10.60 2.03
CA ARG A 97 -9.21 12.03 1.69
C ARG A 97 -7.88 12.77 1.82
N GLN A 98 -7.00 12.37 2.73
CA GLN A 98 -5.65 12.95 2.80
C GLN A 98 -4.89 12.72 1.49
N PHE A 99 -5.03 11.56 0.87
CA PHE A 99 -4.48 11.28 -0.44
C PHE A 99 -5.09 12.15 -1.55
N VAL A 100 -6.42 12.19 -1.63
CA VAL A 100 -7.14 13.02 -2.63
C VAL A 100 -6.76 14.50 -2.48
N PHE A 101 -6.69 15.01 -1.25
CA PHE A 101 -6.30 16.40 -0.99
C PHE A 101 -4.82 16.67 -1.31
N TRP A 102 -3.96 15.67 -1.12
CA TRP A 102 -2.57 15.78 -1.56
C TRP A 102 -2.47 15.90 -3.09
N VAL A 103 -3.27 15.13 -3.84
CA VAL A 103 -3.34 15.24 -5.31
C VAL A 103 -3.89 16.60 -5.73
N ARG A 104 -4.98 17.05 -5.12
CA ARG A 104 -5.53 18.41 -5.32
C ARG A 104 -4.46 19.49 -5.11
N ASP A 105 -3.75 19.40 -4.00
CA ASP A 105 -2.72 20.39 -3.64
C ASP A 105 -1.51 20.33 -4.58
N SER A 106 -1.23 19.16 -5.18
CA SER A 106 -0.22 19.02 -6.23
C SER A 106 -0.64 19.79 -7.49
N ILE A 107 -1.88 19.59 -7.95
CA ILE A 107 -2.43 20.27 -9.14
C ILE A 107 -2.45 21.79 -8.94
N ILE A 108 -2.90 22.24 -7.77
CA ILE A 108 -2.89 23.68 -7.47
C ILE A 108 -1.47 24.26 -7.53
N ARG A 109 -0.45 23.55 -6.99
CA ARG A 109 0.95 24.01 -7.06
C ARG A 109 1.50 24.06 -8.47
N GLU A 110 1.15 23.06 -9.30
CA GLU A 110 1.52 23.06 -10.72
C GLU A 110 0.94 24.27 -11.43
N ARG A 111 -0.34 24.60 -11.18
CA ARG A 111 -1.00 25.77 -11.76
C ARG A 111 -0.45 27.09 -11.23
N LEU A 112 -0.17 27.20 -9.94
CA LEU A 112 0.45 28.42 -9.38
C LEU A 112 1.84 28.69 -9.98
N ALA A 113 2.55 27.65 -10.43
CA ALA A 113 3.82 27.78 -11.13
C ALA A 113 3.66 28.01 -12.66
N ASP A 114 2.46 27.86 -13.19
CA ASP A 114 2.18 28.02 -14.63
C ASP A 114 2.03 29.51 -14.98
N PRO A 115 2.70 30.01 -16.03
CA PRO A 115 2.55 31.38 -16.52
C PRO A 115 1.10 31.81 -16.80
N ALA A 116 0.22 30.88 -17.17
CA ALA A 116 -1.20 31.13 -17.35
C ALA A 116 -1.93 31.58 -16.09
N TYR A 117 -1.34 31.32 -14.89
CA TYR A 117 -1.87 31.67 -13.57
C TYR A 117 -0.88 32.54 -12.77
N GLY A 118 -0.09 33.39 -13.46
CA GLY A 118 0.84 34.32 -12.82
C GLY A 118 2.29 33.82 -12.69
N GLY A 119 2.56 32.52 -12.88
CA GLY A 119 3.92 31.98 -13.05
C GLY A 119 4.83 32.11 -11.83
N ASP A 120 4.36 31.79 -10.62
CA ASP A 120 5.21 31.81 -9.41
C ASP A 120 6.10 30.56 -9.38
N GLU A 121 7.31 30.66 -9.96
CA GLU A 121 8.31 29.59 -10.03
C GLU A 121 8.71 29.04 -8.64
N SER A 122 8.45 29.77 -7.56
CA SER A 122 8.77 29.30 -6.20
C SER A 122 7.98 28.05 -5.77
N TYR A 123 6.93 27.67 -6.51
CA TYR A 123 6.19 26.41 -6.32
C TYR A 123 6.88 25.19 -6.94
N LYS A 124 7.95 25.39 -7.74
CA LYS A 124 8.82 24.33 -8.27
C LYS A 124 10.22 24.46 -7.72
N ILE A 125 10.94 23.36 -7.67
CA ILE A 125 12.37 23.29 -7.34
C ILE A 125 13.03 22.70 -8.57
N GLU A 126 13.90 23.48 -9.22
CA GLU A 126 14.60 23.13 -10.46
C GLU A 126 16.12 23.00 -10.25
N GLU A 127 16.61 23.46 -9.09
CA GLU A 127 18.01 23.41 -8.71
C GLU A 127 18.18 22.76 -7.33
N ASP A 128 19.29 22.09 -7.14
CA ASP A 128 19.69 21.58 -5.84
C ASP A 128 20.24 22.68 -4.92
N LYS A 129 20.68 22.30 -3.71
CA LYS A 129 21.27 23.25 -2.73
C LYS A 129 22.56 23.88 -3.19
N ASN A 130 23.22 23.36 -4.22
CA ASN A 130 24.47 23.85 -4.77
C ASN A 130 24.23 24.69 -6.03
N GLY A 131 22.99 24.81 -6.52
CA GLY A 131 22.63 25.47 -7.76
C GLY A 131 22.76 24.57 -9.00
N ASP A 132 22.94 23.27 -8.83
CA ASP A 132 22.98 22.33 -9.96
C ASP A 132 21.56 22.00 -10.41
N PRO A 133 21.28 21.98 -11.75
CA PRO A 133 19.96 21.70 -12.27
C PRO A 133 19.54 20.25 -11.96
N ILE A 134 18.33 20.12 -11.48
CA ILE A 134 17.70 18.81 -11.18
C ILE A 134 16.41 18.64 -11.97
N THR A 135 15.88 17.43 -12.00
CA THR A 135 14.53 17.20 -12.52
C THR A 135 13.52 18.02 -11.73
N PRO A 136 12.77 18.94 -12.36
CA PRO A 136 11.80 19.79 -11.68
C PRO A 136 10.81 19.01 -10.85
N HIS A 137 10.58 19.44 -9.61
CA HIS A 137 9.58 18.87 -8.73
C HIS A 137 8.88 19.91 -7.87
N LEU A 138 7.69 19.59 -7.36
CA LEU A 138 6.87 20.53 -6.60
C LEU A 138 7.50 20.89 -5.25
N ASN A 139 7.51 22.18 -4.93
CA ASN A 139 7.94 22.69 -3.65
C ASN A 139 6.82 22.60 -2.60
N TRP A 140 6.87 21.55 -1.79
CA TRP A 140 5.92 21.36 -0.70
C TRP A 140 6.16 22.23 0.54
N ASN A 141 7.32 22.92 0.63
CA ASN A 141 7.60 23.86 1.70
C ASN A 141 6.88 25.21 1.48
N LYS A 142 6.54 25.52 0.24
CA LYS A 142 5.72 26.70 -0.09
C LYS A 142 4.25 26.38 0.20
N SER A 143 3.61 27.19 1.03
CA SER A 143 2.19 27.05 1.34
C SER A 143 1.31 27.57 0.21
N ILE A 144 0.19 26.90 -0.05
CA ILE A 144 -0.86 27.43 -0.94
C ILE A 144 -1.55 28.61 -0.23
N PRO A 145 -1.80 29.72 -0.93
CA PRO A 145 -2.38 30.93 -0.35
C PRO A 145 -3.92 30.80 -0.21
N TRP A 146 -4.36 29.92 0.68
CA TRP A 146 -5.80 29.72 0.96
C TRP A 146 -6.51 30.94 1.54
N LYS A 147 -5.72 31.84 2.18
CA LYS A 147 -6.25 33.08 2.77
C LYS A 147 -5.73 34.25 1.96
N ASN A 148 -6.65 35.10 1.49
CA ASN A 148 -6.33 36.31 0.72
C ASN A 148 -5.42 36.05 -0.51
N PRO A 149 -5.77 35.10 -1.40
CA PRO A 149 -5.09 34.93 -2.66
C PRO A 149 -5.29 36.18 -3.53
N ASP A 150 -4.31 36.51 -4.39
CA ASP A 150 -4.50 37.44 -5.48
C ASP A 150 -5.40 36.83 -6.57
N GLU A 151 -5.72 37.59 -7.62
CA GLU A 151 -6.65 37.16 -8.67
C GLU A 151 -6.16 35.93 -9.43
N ASP A 152 -4.86 35.86 -9.75
CA ASP A 152 -4.28 34.73 -10.47
C ASP A 152 -4.22 33.48 -9.58
N GLN A 153 -3.81 33.64 -8.32
CA GLN A 153 -3.83 32.57 -7.31
C GLN A 153 -5.26 32.05 -7.06
N GLN A 154 -6.25 32.95 -7.01
CA GLN A 154 -7.64 32.57 -6.88
C GLN A 154 -8.09 31.70 -8.07
N ARG A 155 -7.76 32.11 -9.30
CA ARG A 155 -8.06 31.31 -10.51
C ARG A 155 -7.40 29.94 -10.45
N ALA A 156 -6.15 29.85 -10.04
CA ALA A 156 -5.43 28.58 -9.88
C ALA A 156 -6.10 27.67 -8.85
N ILE A 157 -6.52 28.22 -7.71
CA ILE A 157 -7.21 27.46 -6.65
C ILE A 157 -8.59 27.02 -7.10
N GLU A 158 -9.38 27.92 -7.70
CA GLU A 158 -10.76 27.58 -8.12
C GLU A 158 -10.83 26.60 -9.28
N SER A 159 -9.76 26.50 -10.06
CA SER A 159 -9.71 25.64 -11.24
C SER A 159 -9.83 24.13 -10.96
N VAL A 160 -9.60 23.68 -9.71
CA VAL A 160 -9.77 22.28 -9.27
C VAL A 160 -11.16 22.02 -8.67
N TYR A 161 -12.04 23.02 -8.69
CA TYR A 161 -13.39 22.91 -8.17
C TYR A 161 -14.41 23.13 -9.28
N THR A 162 -15.59 22.56 -9.08
CA THR A 162 -16.76 22.76 -9.92
C THR A 162 -17.96 23.14 -9.06
N ILE A 163 -18.99 23.68 -9.69
CA ILE A 163 -20.24 24.02 -9.01
C ILE A 163 -21.28 22.94 -9.36
N HIS A 164 -21.87 22.36 -8.34
CA HIS A 164 -22.93 21.40 -8.52
C HIS A 164 -24.11 22.06 -9.24
N PRO A 165 -24.56 21.54 -10.41
CA PRO A 165 -25.51 22.26 -11.28
C PRO A 165 -26.88 22.47 -10.65
N PHE A 166 -27.25 21.63 -9.68
CA PHE A 166 -28.57 21.70 -9.05
C PHE A 166 -28.54 22.41 -7.68
N THR A 167 -27.53 22.12 -6.83
CA THR A 167 -27.46 22.70 -5.48
C THR A 167 -26.68 24.00 -5.42
N GLY A 168 -25.87 24.32 -6.44
CA GLY A 168 -24.97 25.47 -6.43
C GLY A 168 -23.77 25.32 -5.48
N GLU A 169 -23.60 24.16 -4.86
CA GLU A 169 -22.49 23.90 -3.94
C GLU A 169 -21.15 23.77 -4.68
N ARG A 170 -20.12 24.38 -4.12
CA ARG A 170 -18.73 24.22 -4.58
C ARG A 170 -18.22 22.84 -4.18
N MET A 171 -17.81 22.04 -5.14
CA MET A 171 -17.32 20.70 -4.93
C MET A 171 -16.00 20.47 -5.67
N LEU A 172 -15.18 19.55 -5.19
CA LEU A 172 -13.96 19.15 -5.86
C LEU A 172 -14.30 18.52 -7.22
N ASP A 173 -13.60 18.92 -8.26
CA ASP A 173 -13.75 18.30 -9.59
C ASP A 173 -13.04 16.93 -9.60
N ALA A 174 -13.84 15.89 -9.45
CA ALA A 174 -13.36 14.51 -9.39
C ALA A 174 -12.56 14.11 -10.64
N SER A 175 -12.93 14.64 -11.83
CA SER A 175 -12.29 14.26 -13.10
C SER A 175 -10.81 14.66 -13.19
N GLN A 176 -10.42 15.68 -12.45
CA GLN A 176 -9.04 16.20 -12.44
C GLN A 176 -8.13 15.51 -11.43
N MET A 177 -8.67 14.69 -10.52
CA MET A 177 -7.90 14.09 -9.42
C MET A 177 -7.05 12.92 -9.90
N ASN A 178 -6.08 13.20 -10.78
CA ASN A 178 -5.20 12.21 -11.40
C ASN A 178 -3.86 12.15 -10.66
N TYR A 179 -3.47 10.94 -10.25
CA TYR A 179 -2.19 10.65 -9.59
C TYR A 179 -1.30 9.83 -10.49
N ARG A 180 -0.12 10.36 -10.82
CA ARG A 180 0.92 9.64 -11.55
C ARG A 180 1.90 8.99 -10.58
N TYR A 181 2.20 7.71 -10.82
CA TYR A 181 3.21 6.99 -10.05
C TYR A 181 3.94 5.95 -10.89
N GLU A 182 5.08 5.52 -10.39
CA GLU A 182 5.94 4.54 -11.05
C GLU A 182 6.15 3.34 -10.15
N THR A 183 6.27 2.16 -10.77
CA THR A 183 6.58 0.90 -10.10
C THR A 183 7.69 0.17 -10.82
N PHE A 184 8.57 -0.49 -10.07
CA PHE A 184 9.61 -1.33 -10.66
C PHE A 184 9.15 -2.78 -10.73
N ASP A 185 9.23 -3.40 -11.90
CA ASP A 185 8.87 -4.80 -12.11
C ASP A 185 10.02 -5.73 -11.72
N TYR A 186 10.07 -6.08 -10.44
CA TYR A 186 11.07 -7.00 -9.90
C TYR A 186 10.95 -8.41 -10.46
N ALA A 187 9.73 -8.87 -10.77
CA ALA A 187 9.48 -10.21 -11.26
C ALA A 187 10.13 -10.42 -12.64
N THR A 188 9.88 -9.51 -13.57
CA THR A 188 10.50 -9.53 -14.89
C THR A 188 12.00 -9.29 -14.81
N ALA A 189 12.45 -8.32 -14.00
CA ALA A 189 13.88 -8.02 -13.82
C ALA A 189 14.69 -9.20 -13.25
N ALA A 190 14.06 -10.07 -12.46
CA ALA A 190 14.69 -11.25 -11.88
C ALA A 190 14.91 -12.40 -12.90
N LEU A 191 14.18 -12.40 -14.00
CA LEU A 191 14.30 -13.47 -15.02
C LEU A 191 15.66 -13.39 -15.72
N ARG A 192 16.30 -14.54 -15.91
CA ARG A 192 17.62 -14.61 -16.58
C ARG A 192 17.63 -14.02 -17.98
N LYS A 193 16.57 -14.24 -18.75
CA LYS A 193 16.37 -13.67 -20.09
C LYS A 193 16.60 -12.14 -20.13
N TYR A 194 16.23 -11.44 -19.05
CA TYR A 194 16.27 -9.99 -18.95
C TYR A 194 17.50 -9.45 -18.19
N ARG A 195 18.54 -10.26 -17.98
CA ARG A 195 19.82 -9.77 -17.43
C ARG A 195 20.43 -8.74 -18.38
N LEU A 196 20.84 -7.59 -17.84
CA LEU A 196 21.48 -6.53 -18.63
C LEU A 196 22.82 -7.02 -19.21
N ASN A 197 23.59 -7.79 -18.44
CA ASN A 197 24.79 -8.44 -18.92
C ASN A 197 24.45 -9.71 -19.77
N PRO A 198 24.66 -9.69 -21.09
CA PRO A 198 24.32 -10.84 -21.94
C PRO A 198 24.99 -12.15 -21.51
N ALA A 199 26.21 -12.08 -20.96
CA ALA A 199 26.94 -13.27 -20.50
C ALA A 199 26.24 -14.00 -19.33
N GLU A 200 25.40 -13.31 -18.57
CA GLU A 200 24.65 -13.88 -17.44
C GLU A 200 23.34 -14.55 -17.87
N ARG A 201 22.88 -14.35 -19.10
CA ARG A 201 21.62 -14.88 -19.60
C ARG A 201 21.59 -16.38 -19.72
N ASN A 202 22.75 -16.98 -20.10
CA ASN A 202 22.91 -18.43 -20.38
C ASN A 202 23.48 -19.24 -19.23
N LEU A 203 23.70 -18.66 -18.06
CA LEU A 203 24.25 -19.38 -16.92
C LEU A 203 23.29 -20.49 -16.44
N ASN A 204 23.80 -21.75 -16.56
CA ASN A 204 23.10 -22.94 -16.05
C ASN A 204 21.69 -23.14 -16.65
N THR A 205 21.50 -22.91 -17.94
CA THR A 205 20.26 -23.20 -18.65
C THR A 205 20.48 -24.14 -19.81
N ASP A 206 19.54 -25.06 -20.07
CA ASP A 206 19.58 -25.93 -21.25
C ASP A 206 19.26 -25.17 -22.54
N VAL A 207 18.60 -24.04 -22.42
CA VAL A 207 18.23 -23.15 -23.53
C VAL A 207 19.29 -22.06 -23.63
N GLN A 208 20.07 -22.08 -24.72
CA GLN A 208 21.03 -21.04 -25.02
C GLN A 208 20.33 -19.88 -25.74
N VAL A 209 20.48 -18.67 -25.18
CA VAL A 209 20.08 -17.43 -25.85
C VAL A 209 21.27 -16.86 -26.54
N ASP A 210 21.14 -16.46 -27.82
CA ASP A 210 22.24 -15.79 -28.54
C ASP A 210 22.61 -14.51 -27.77
N PRO A 211 23.85 -14.33 -27.32
CA PRO A 211 24.27 -13.11 -26.63
C PRO A 211 24.06 -11.82 -27.43
N ASN A 212 24.05 -11.97 -28.79
CA ASN A 212 23.84 -10.86 -29.72
C ASN A 212 22.37 -10.64 -30.06
N GLU A 213 21.46 -11.51 -29.60
CA GLU A 213 20.02 -11.31 -29.80
C GLU A 213 19.54 -10.15 -28.97
N GLU A 214 18.83 -9.23 -29.62
CA GLU A 214 18.20 -8.10 -28.98
C GLU A 214 17.00 -8.58 -28.14
N VAL A 215 17.10 -8.44 -26.83
CA VAL A 215 16.01 -8.84 -25.92
C VAL A 215 15.00 -7.73 -25.84
N MET A 216 13.78 -8.00 -26.29
CA MET A 216 12.65 -7.08 -26.20
C MET A 216 11.98 -7.18 -24.83
N ILE A 217 11.65 -6.02 -24.24
CA ILE A 217 10.89 -5.92 -23.01
C ILE A 217 9.62 -5.08 -23.23
N SER A 218 8.53 -5.51 -22.63
CA SER A 218 7.27 -4.75 -22.61
C SER A 218 7.09 -4.09 -21.27
N LYS A 219 6.76 -2.81 -21.27
CA LYS A 219 6.46 -2.03 -20.07
C LYS A 219 5.21 -1.20 -20.25
N ASP A 220 4.46 -1.02 -19.16
CA ASP A 220 3.31 -0.15 -19.14
C ASP A 220 3.74 1.33 -19.05
N THR A 221 3.08 2.16 -19.83
CA THR A 221 3.17 3.61 -19.73
C THR A 221 1.77 4.22 -19.76
N ALA A 222 1.64 5.39 -19.17
CA ALA A 222 0.38 6.12 -19.19
C ALA A 222 0.64 7.61 -19.44
N TYR A 223 -0.27 8.25 -20.16
CA TYR A 223 -0.29 9.69 -20.40
C TYR A 223 -1.73 10.21 -20.36
N VAL A 224 -1.87 11.50 -20.25
CA VAL A 224 -3.16 12.21 -20.32
C VAL A 224 -3.15 12.99 -21.61
N ASP A 225 -4.21 12.88 -22.41
CA ASP A 225 -4.37 13.64 -23.65
C ASP A 225 -4.88 15.07 -23.39
N ASP A 226 -5.02 15.85 -24.46
CA ASP A 226 -5.46 17.25 -24.40
C ASP A 226 -6.91 17.39 -23.91
N GLU A 227 -7.73 16.33 -24.05
CA GLU A 227 -9.09 16.24 -23.54
C GLU A 227 -9.15 15.82 -22.05
N GLY A 228 -8.01 15.50 -21.43
CA GLY A 228 -7.91 15.05 -20.04
C GLY A 228 -8.19 13.56 -19.84
N ILE A 229 -8.24 12.78 -20.92
CA ILE A 229 -8.47 11.33 -20.88
C ILE A 229 -7.16 10.60 -20.59
N ILE A 230 -7.21 9.65 -19.66
CA ILE A 230 -6.06 8.82 -19.30
C ILE A 230 -5.95 7.66 -20.28
N HIS A 231 -4.80 7.57 -20.95
CA HIS A 231 -4.43 6.47 -21.82
C HIS A 231 -3.36 5.62 -21.12
N ARG A 232 -3.52 4.30 -21.21
CA ARG A 232 -2.52 3.31 -20.79
C ARG A 232 -2.13 2.48 -21.99
N GLU A 233 -0.83 2.37 -22.25
CA GLU A 233 -0.25 1.64 -23.37
C GLU A 233 0.88 0.74 -22.88
N THR A 234 1.04 -0.41 -23.54
CA THR A 234 2.19 -1.29 -23.33
C THR A 234 3.20 -1.04 -24.45
N LEU A 235 4.34 -0.45 -24.09
CA LEU A 235 5.46 -0.21 -25.00
C LEU A 235 6.40 -1.40 -25.00
N THR A 236 6.69 -1.95 -26.20
CA THR A 236 7.71 -2.98 -26.37
C THR A 236 8.93 -2.35 -27.02
N ARG A 237 10.09 -2.49 -26.35
CA ARG A 237 11.35 -1.92 -26.81
C ARG A 237 12.55 -2.80 -26.45
N PRO A 238 13.73 -2.59 -27.06
CA PRO A 238 14.95 -3.28 -26.66
C PRO A 238 15.35 -2.97 -25.21
N LEU A 239 15.75 -4.02 -24.49
CA LEU A 239 16.27 -3.90 -23.13
C LEU A 239 17.65 -3.24 -23.13
N SER A 240 17.74 -2.04 -22.57
CA SER A 240 18.99 -1.26 -22.52
C SER A 240 19.45 -0.91 -21.10
N SER A 241 18.52 -0.77 -20.17
CA SER A 241 18.79 -0.28 -18.82
C SER A 241 17.79 -0.78 -17.78
N MET A 242 18.08 -0.54 -16.49
CA MET A 242 17.15 -0.84 -15.41
C MET A 242 15.85 -0.02 -15.49
N TRP A 243 15.84 1.11 -16.19
CA TRP A 243 14.65 1.96 -16.39
C TRP A 243 13.60 1.29 -17.29
N ASP A 244 13.99 0.26 -18.05
CA ASP A 244 13.08 -0.50 -18.90
C ASP A 244 12.13 -1.40 -18.09
N PHE A 245 12.42 -1.61 -16.79
CA PHE A 245 11.56 -2.32 -15.85
C PHE A 245 10.64 -1.37 -15.04
N VAL A 246 10.63 -0.08 -15.37
CA VAL A 246 9.79 0.90 -14.67
C VAL A 246 8.49 1.09 -15.44
N ASN A 247 7.39 0.66 -14.83
CA ASN A 247 6.04 0.90 -15.31
C ASN A 247 5.51 2.22 -14.78
N THR A 248 4.79 2.98 -15.61
CA THR A 248 4.16 4.25 -15.24
C THR A 248 2.65 4.13 -15.32
N TYR A 249 1.97 4.55 -14.25
CA TYR A 249 0.52 4.58 -14.16
C TYR A 249 0.02 5.99 -13.85
N ILE A 250 -1.14 6.33 -14.41
CA ILE A 250 -1.91 7.52 -14.05
C ILE A 250 -3.31 7.03 -13.69
N ILE A 251 -3.74 7.29 -12.45
CA ILE A 251 -5.01 6.81 -11.92
C ILE A 251 -5.79 8.01 -11.38
N ASN A 252 -7.05 8.13 -11.79
CA ASN A 252 -7.97 9.04 -11.12
C ASN A 252 -8.27 8.47 -9.73
N VAL A 253 -7.98 9.26 -8.69
CA VAL A 253 -8.01 8.77 -7.30
C VAL A 253 -9.31 9.09 -6.57
N TYR A 254 -10.24 9.80 -7.18
CA TYR A 254 -11.51 10.09 -6.53
C TYR A 254 -12.38 8.82 -6.50
N PRO A 255 -12.93 8.42 -5.32
CA PRO A 255 -13.76 7.23 -5.23
C PRO A 255 -15.02 7.35 -6.10
N ASP A 256 -15.47 6.24 -6.67
CA ASP A 256 -16.77 6.18 -7.35
C ASP A 256 -17.90 6.22 -6.34
N THR A 257 -18.41 7.41 -6.07
CA THR A 257 -19.53 7.60 -5.15
C THR A 257 -20.86 7.12 -5.72
N THR A 258 -20.97 6.92 -7.04
CA THR A 258 -22.20 6.42 -7.69
C THR A 258 -22.48 4.95 -7.35
N CYS A 259 -21.50 4.24 -6.82
CA CYS A 259 -21.64 2.83 -6.39
C CYS A 259 -22.81 2.64 -5.41
N TRP A 260 -23.13 3.65 -4.57
CA TRP A 260 -24.24 3.58 -3.62
C TRP A 260 -25.61 3.44 -4.30
N ILE A 261 -25.76 3.96 -5.51
CA ILE A 261 -26.98 3.82 -6.31
C ILE A 261 -26.87 2.59 -7.24
N ASN A 262 -25.70 2.38 -7.85
CA ASN A 262 -25.51 1.32 -8.83
C ASN A 262 -25.60 -0.08 -8.21
N ASP A 263 -25.08 -0.27 -7.00
CA ASP A 263 -25.10 -1.56 -6.30
C ASP A 263 -26.49 -1.89 -5.71
N PHE A 264 -27.33 -0.88 -5.45
CA PHE A 264 -28.67 -1.01 -4.86
C PHE A 264 -29.70 -0.25 -5.68
N GLN A 265 -29.96 -0.70 -6.89
CA GLN A 265 -30.96 -0.10 -7.77
C GLN A 265 -32.33 -0.02 -7.08
N ASN A 266 -33.01 1.11 -7.24
CA ASN A 266 -34.29 1.43 -6.61
C ASN A 266 -34.25 1.60 -5.07
N ALA A 267 -33.06 1.77 -4.48
CA ALA A 267 -32.91 2.21 -3.10
C ALA A 267 -32.63 3.73 -3.04
N GLU A 268 -33.15 4.38 -2.03
CA GLU A 268 -33.00 5.84 -1.81
C GLU A 268 -31.64 6.13 -1.14
N ASN A 269 -30.53 5.85 -1.86
CA ASN A 269 -29.16 5.98 -1.35
C ASN A 269 -28.44 7.27 -1.80
N GLU A 270 -29.15 8.27 -2.31
CA GLU A 270 -28.58 9.54 -2.75
C GLU A 270 -27.75 10.23 -1.65
N VAL A 271 -28.22 10.15 -0.40
CA VAL A 271 -27.52 10.74 0.74
C VAL A 271 -26.11 10.14 0.90
N TYR A 272 -25.97 8.83 0.74
CA TYR A 272 -24.67 8.15 0.82
C TYR A 272 -23.79 8.49 -0.39
N MET A 273 -24.35 8.53 -1.60
CA MET A 273 -23.65 8.95 -2.80
C MET A 273 -23.03 10.35 -2.62
N ARG A 274 -23.76 11.29 -2.02
CA ARG A 274 -23.30 12.67 -1.86
C ARG A 274 -22.37 12.88 -0.68
N LEU A 275 -22.62 12.21 0.45
CA LEU A 275 -22.03 12.59 1.74
C LEU A 275 -21.09 11.54 2.33
N TYR A 276 -21.19 10.27 1.97
CA TYR A 276 -20.43 9.21 2.62
C TYR A 276 -18.91 9.45 2.54
N PHE A 277 -18.41 9.84 1.38
CA PHE A 277 -16.99 10.13 1.25
C PHE A 277 -16.59 11.52 1.76
N SER A 278 -17.43 12.52 1.59
CA SER A 278 -17.08 13.93 1.82
C SER A 278 -17.35 14.43 3.23
N HIS A 279 -18.39 13.94 3.89
CA HIS A 279 -18.89 14.51 5.15
C HIS A 279 -18.11 13.97 6.37
N ALA A 280 -17.87 14.86 7.34
CA ALA A 280 -17.06 14.56 8.53
C ALA A 280 -17.65 13.45 9.43
N ASN A 281 -18.95 13.22 9.41
CA ASN A 281 -19.60 12.14 10.19
C ASN A 281 -19.13 10.75 9.77
N TYR A 282 -18.62 10.61 8.54
CA TYR A 282 -18.10 9.35 8.01
C TYR A 282 -16.57 9.29 8.00
N ASN A 283 -15.89 10.16 8.77
CA ASN A 283 -14.43 10.19 8.83
C ASN A 283 -13.81 8.84 9.20
N ASP A 284 -14.38 8.19 10.21
CA ASP A 284 -13.89 6.94 10.80
C ASP A 284 -14.55 5.69 10.19
N PHE A 285 -15.31 5.85 9.11
CA PHE A 285 -15.88 4.75 8.35
C PHE A 285 -14.90 4.30 7.25
N PRO A 286 -14.91 3.03 6.84
CA PRO A 286 -14.03 2.55 5.78
C PRO A 286 -14.31 3.26 4.46
N VAL A 287 -13.27 3.55 3.68
CA VAL A 287 -13.47 4.07 2.33
C VAL A 287 -14.04 2.98 1.44
N VAL A 288 -15.05 3.33 0.65
CA VAL A 288 -15.69 2.45 -0.36
C VAL A 288 -15.81 3.18 -1.69
N GLY A 289 -16.22 2.46 -2.75
CA GLY A 289 -16.21 3.01 -4.11
C GLY A 289 -14.81 3.15 -4.68
N VAL A 290 -13.80 2.59 -4.02
CA VAL A 290 -12.42 2.51 -4.49
C VAL A 290 -12.20 1.19 -5.22
N ASN A 291 -11.65 1.28 -6.43
CA ASN A 291 -11.25 0.10 -7.18
C ASN A 291 -9.82 -0.35 -6.80
N TRP A 292 -9.40 -1.50 -7.32
CA TRP A 292 -8.10 -2.09 -7.01
C TRP A 292 -6.92 -1.22 -7.44
N GLU A 293 -7.03 -0.52 -8.58
CA GLU A 293 -5.99 0.37 -9.10
C GLU A 293 -5.82 1.59 -8.20
N GLN A 294 -6.93 2.16 -7.73
CA GLN A 294 -6.95 3.27 -6.76
C GLN A 294 -6.36 2.86 -5.41
N ALA A 295 -6.65 1.65 -4.93
CA ALA A 295 -6.08 1.12 -3.69
C ALA A 295 -4.55 0.94 -3.79
N ASN A 296 -4.04 0.45 -4.94
CA ASN A 296 -2.59 0.39 -5.20
C ASN A 296 -1.96 1.77 -5.30
N ALA A 297 -2.63 2.73 -5.95
CA ALA A 297 -2.18 4.12 -6.03
C ALA A 297 -2.06 4.75 -4.62
N PHE A 298 -3.03 4.50 -3.73
CA PHE A 298 -2.95 4.91 -2.33
C PHE A 298 -1.73 4.31 -1.61
N CYS A 299 -1.48 3.01 -1.77
CA CYS A 299 -0.32 2.34 -1.17
C CYS A 299 1.00 2.96 -1.65
N ASN A 300 1.11 3.26 -2.95
CA ASN A 300 2.28 3.94 -3.52
C ASN A 300 2.43 5.36 -2.94
N TRP A 301 1.35 6.14 -2.94
CA TRP A 301 1.36 7.49 -2.36
C TRP A 301 1.77 7.46 -0.88
N ARG A 302 1.18 6.57 -0.06
CA ARG A 302 1.50 6.42 1.37
C ARG A 302 2.98 6.09 1.58
N THR A 303 3.57 5.26 0.71
CA THR A 303 5.00 4.96 0.71
C THR A 303 5.84 6.21 0.45
N ASN A 304 5.53 6.94 -0.62
CA ASN A 304 6.26 8.15 -1.02
C ASN A 304 6.09 9.28 0.00
N TYR A 305 4.89 9.39 0.59
CA TYR A 305 4.60 10.35 1.65
C TYR A 305 5.44 10.08 2.91
N LEU A 306 5.55 8.80 3.32
CA LEU A 306 6.41 8.39 4.43
C LEU A 306 7.89 8.63 4.13
N ILE A 307 8.38 8.24 2.95
CA ILE A 307 9.77 8.42 2.53
C ILE A 307 10.14 9.91 2.56
N ARG A 308 9.27 10.77 2.06
CA ARG A 308 9.47 12.23 2.10
C ARG A 308 9.55 12.76 3.54
N GLY A 309 8.68 12.28 4.42
CA GLY A 309 8.68 12.68 5.83
C GLY A 309 9.92 12.24 6.61
N LEU A 310 10.47 11.08 6.28
CA LEU A 310 11.66 10.51 6.93
C LEU A 310 12.98 10.99 6.31
N GLY A 311 12.99 11.47 5.07
CA GLY A 311 14.18 11.93 4.36
C GLY A 311 15.28 10.84 4.34
N ALA A 312 16.49 11.20 4.75
CA ALA A 312 17.64 10.28 4.76
C ALA A 312 17.43 9.02 5.62
N SER A 313 16.51 9.05 6.58
CA SER A 313 16.18 7.90 7.43
C SER A 313 15.33 6.84 6.73
N ALA A 314 14.83 7.14 5.54
CA ALA A 314 13.96 6.24 4.77
C ALA A 314 14.69 5.12 4.00
N LYS A 315 16.03 5.06 4.07
CA LYS A 315 16.89 4.24 3.18
C LYS A 315 16.50 2.76 3.03
N PHE A 316 15.82 2.19 4.02
CA PHE A 316 15.44 0.76 4.03
C PHE A 316 13.95 0.54 4.25
N ILE A 317 13.13 1.59 4.13
CA ILE A 317 11.68 1.47 4.30
C ILE A 317 11.10 0.64 3.17
N GLN A 318 10.36 -0.40 3.55
CA GLN A 318 9.62 -1.22 2.59
C GLN A 318 8.35 -0.51 2.13
N ARG A 319 7.88 -0.85 0.93
CA ARG A 319 6.70 -0.23 0.35
C ARG A 319 5.42 -0.74 1.02
N TYR A 320 4.46 0.16 1.21
CA TYR A 320 3.08 -0.23 1.45
C TYR A 320 2.52 -0.86 0.18
N ARG A 321 1.72 -1.88 0.34
CA ARG A 321 1.03 -2.61 -0.73
C ARG A 321 -0.28 -3.21 -0.20
N LEU A 322 -1.12 -3.71 -1.08
CA LEU A 322 -2.21 -4.58 -0.68
C LEU A 322 -1.67 -5.90 -0.11
N PRO A 323 -2.38 -6.55 0.83
CA PRO A 323 -2.03 -7.89 1.27
C PRO A 323 -2.19 -8.89 0.12
N THR A 324 -1.36 -9.93 0.09
CA THR A 324 -1.69 -11.10 -0.72
C THR A 324 -2.92 -11.79 -0.11
N GLU A 325 -3.61 -12.59 -0.91
CA GLU A 325 -4.75 -13.35 -0.42
C GLU A 325 -4.36 -14.28 0.77
N ALA A 326 -3.17 -14.85 0.70
CA ALA A 326 -2.61 -15.70 1.75
C ALA A 326 -2.26 -14.93 3.03
N GLU A 327 -1.64 -13.75 2.92
CA GLU A 327 -1.36 -12.88 4.06
C GLU A 327 -2.66 -12.44 4.74
N TRP A 328 -3.67 -12.10 3.94
CA TRP A 328 -4.95 -11.67 4.45
C TRP A 328 -5.63 -12.78 5.26
N GLU A 329 -5.73 -14.01 4.70
CA GLU A 329 -6.35 -15.14 5.39
C GLU A 329 -5.57 -15.55 6.63
N TYR A 330 -4.22 -15.56 6.54
CA TYR A 330 -3.36 -15.85 7.69
C TYR A 330 -3.57 -14.84 8.84
N ALA A 331 -3.68 -13.57 8.51
CA ALA A 331 -3.93 -12.51 9.48
C ALA A 331 -5.33 -12.60 10.10
N ALA A 332 -6.36 -12.91 9.29
CA ALA A 332 -7.76 -13.01 9.72
C ALA A 332 -7.99 -14.18 10.68
N ARG A 333 -7.42 -15.35 10.40
CA ARG A 333 -7.57 -16.56 11.24
C ARG A 333 -6.96 -16.42 12.63
N GLY A 334 -6.14 -15.41 12.85
CA GLY A 334 -5.47 -15.19 14.12
C GLY A 334 -4.44 -16.28 14.44
N LYS A 335 -4.01 -16.34 15.71
CA LYS A 335 -3.03 -17.33 16.18
C LYS A 335 -3.63 -18.71 16.34
N GLU A 336 -4.92 -18.78 16.50
CA GLU A 336 -5.70 -20.01 16.75
C GLU A 336 -6.07 -20.74 15.45
N GLY A 337 -6.00 -20.07 14.30
CA GLY A 337 -6.34 -20.65 13.00
C GLY A 337 -7.85 -20.82 12.75
N ASN A 338 -8.70 -20.05 13.43
CA ASN A 338 -10.15 -20.18 13.37
C ASN A 338 -10.75 -19.81 12.01
N GLU A 339 -11.95 -20.34 11.72
CA GLU A 339 -12.72 -19.96 10.52
C GLU A 339 -13.26 -18.52 10.60
N LEU A 340 -13.55 -18.03 11.80
CA LEU A 340 -13.94 -16.65 12.07
C LEU A 340 -12.81 -15.97 12.87
N PRO A 341 -12.65 -14.65 12.79
CA PRO A 341 -11.56 -13.92 13.46
C PRO A 341 -11.62 -13.92 15.00
N TRP A 342 -12.55 -14.67 15.60
CA TRP A 342 -12.73 -14.80 17.05
C TRP A 342 -12.78 -16.24 17.50
N THR A 343 -12.69 -16.47 18.80
CA THR A 343 -12.63 -17.82 19.40
C THR A 343 -13.98 -18.37 19.85
N GLN A 344 -14.98 -17.52 19.92
CA GLN A 344 -16.34 -17.89 20.34
C GLN A 344 -17.06 -18.63 19.21
N GLU A 345 -17.98 -19.51 19.56
CA GLU A 345 -18.85 -20.17 18.57
C GLU A 345 -19.90 -19.18 18.05
N GLY A 346 -20.17 -19.28 16.74
CA GLY A 346 -21.17 -18.45 16.05
C GLY A 346 -20.78 -16.98 15.92
N VAL A 347 -21.74 -16.15 15.61
CA VAL A 347 -21.57 -14.72 15.29
C VAL A 347 -22.10 -13.78 16.36
N LYS A 348 -22.69 -14.34 17.44
CA LYS A 348 -23.28 -13.59 18.57
C LYS A 348 -22.70 -14.07 19.90
N SER A 349 -22.56 -13.14 20.83
CA SER A 349 -22.26 -13.45 22.22
C SER A 349 -23.48 -14.04 22.94
N ASP A 350 -23.27 -14.62 24.15
CA ASP A 350 -24.35 -15.08 25.03
C ASP A 350 -25.37 -13.99 25.39
N LYS A 351 -24.97 -12.72 25.27
CA LYS A 351 -25.82 -11.55 25.48
C LYS A 351 -26.56 -11.09 24.22
N GLY A 352 -26.39 -11.79 23.10
CA GLY A 352 -27.00 -11.46 21.81
C GLY A 352 -26.30 -10.35 21.01
N CYS A 353 -25.13 -9.86 21.45
CA CYS A 353 -24.36 -8.87 20.70
C CYS A 353 -23.58 -9.54 19.56
N PHE A 354 -23.65 -9.01 18.36
CA PHE A 354 -22.87 -9.47 17.23
C PHE A 354 -21.37 -9.16 17.38
N TYR A 355 -20.52 -9.97 16.74
CA TYR A 355 -19.07 -9.81 16.72
C TYR A 355 -18.55 -9.06 15.50
N ALA A 356 -19.41 -8.82 14.49
CA ALA A 356 -19.07 -8.15 13.24
C ALA A 356 -20.28 -7.43 12.65
N ASN A 357 -20.04 -6.51 11.71
CA ASN A 357 -21.07 -5.87 10.89
C ASN A 357 -21.27 -6.68 9.61
N PHE A 358 -22.41 -7.33 9.48
CA PHE A 358 -22.80 -8.15 8.32
C PHE A 358 -24.32 -8.24 8.24
N LYS A 359 -24.87 -8.90 7.23
CA LYS A 359 -26.31 -9.11 7.09
C LYS A 359 -26.75 -10.40 7.81
N PRO A 360 -27.28 -10.30 9.06
CA PRO A 360 -27.59 -11.49 9.84
C PRO A 360 -28.74 -12.32 9.28
N ASP A 361 -29.72 -11.66 8.65
CA ASP A 361 -30.95 -12.30 8.17
C ASP A 361 -31.48 -11.68 6.89
N ARG A 362 -32.47 -12.31 6.28
CA ARG A 362 -33.13 -11.80 5.07
C ARG A 362 -33.79 -10.45 5.34
N GLY A 363 -33.28 -9.39 4.70
CA GLY A 363 -33.87 -8.05 4.78
C GLY A 363 -33.68 -7.32 6.10
N ASN A 364 -33.04 -7.93 7.11
CA ASN A 364 -32.73 -7.32 8.38
C ASN A 364 -31.25 -6.95 8.47
N TYR A 365 -30.86 -5.86 7.83
CA TYR A 365 -29.49 -5.32 7.86
C TYR A 365 -29.15 -4.66 9.19
N THR A 366 -30.14 -4.23 9.97
CA THR A 366 -29.91 -3.41 11.17
C THR A 366 -29.80 -4.23 12.45
N GLU A 367 -29.89 -5.55 12.39
CA GLU A 367 -29.89 -6.38 13.59
C GLU A 367 -28.54 -6.34 14.34
N ASP A 368 -27.44 -6.16 13.62
CA ASP A 368 -26.10 -5.97 14.19
C ASP A 368 -25.82 -4.54 14.67
N GLY A 369 -26.77 -3.62 14.46
CA GLY A 369 -26.69 -2.21 14.88
C GLY A 369 -26.30 -1.25 13.76
N SER A 370 -26.09 -1.71 12.52
CA SER A 370 -25.70 -0.90 11.38
C SER A 370 -26.54 -1.20 10.16
N LEU A 371 -26.93 -0.19 9.38
CA LEU A 371 -27.67 -0.37 8.12
C LEU A 371 -26.72 -0.58 6.93
N ILE A 372 -25.57 0.06 7.01
CA ILE A 372 -24.48 0.05 6.03
C ILE A 372 -23.17 -0.24 6.77
N THR A 373 -22.04 0.20 6.25
CA THR A 373 -20.74 0.16 6.95
C THR A 373 -20.85 0.75 8.36
N SER A 374 -20.02 0.31 9.26
CA SER A 374 -19.83 0.86 10.61
C SER A 374 -18.49 1.60 10.69
N LYS A 375 -18.28 2.35 11.78
CA LYS A 375 -16.96 2.89 12.11
C LYS A 375 -15.98 1.73 12.28
N VAL A 376 -14.76 1.92 11.80
CA VAL A 376 -13.70 0.91 11.96
C VAL A 376 -13.38 0.70 13.44
N GLY A 377 -13.05 -0.54 13.80
CA GLY A 377 -12.59 -0.88 15.15
C GLY A 377 -13.65 -0.84 16.25
N ILE A 378 -14.94 -0.86 15.93
CA ILE A 378 -16.00 -0.89 16.97
C ILE A 378 -16.20 -2.28 17.55
N PHE A 379 -15.87 -3.32 16.81
CA PHE A 379 -15.90 -4.71 17.27
C PHE A 379 -14.55 -5.10 17.88
N SER A 380 -14.49 -6.27 18.51
CA SER A 380 -13.26 -6.74 19.16
C SER A 380 -12.22 -7.17 18.12
N ALA A 381 -10.96 -6.82 18.35
CA ALA A 381 -9.86 -7.30 17.53
C ALA A 381 -9.67 -8.81 17.67
N ASN A 382 -9.16 -9.45 16.61
CA ASN A 382 -8.72 -10.84 16.68
C ASN A 382 -7.43 -11.00 17.51
N SER A 383 -6.94 -12.22 17.67
CA SER A 383 -5.74 -12.51 18.49
C SER A 383 -4.44 -11.92 17.93
N ASN A 384 -4.41 -11.49 16.68
CA ASN A 384 -3.30 -10.71 16.12
C ASN A 384 -3.41 -9.21 16.44
N GLY A 385 -4.56 -8.73 16.93
CA GLY A 385 -4.82 -7.31 17.19
C GLY A 385 -5.41 -6.58 15.99
N LEU A 386 -6.03 -7.30 15.05
CA LEU A 386 -6.65 -6.76 13.85
C LEU A 386 -8.16 -6.69 14.01
N TYR A 387 -8.74 -5.55 13.62
CA TYR A 387 -10.18 -5.29 13.67
C TYR A 387 -10.82 -5.54 12.30
N ASP A 388 -12.12 -5.80 12.31
CA ASP A 388 -12.98 -5.85 11.14
C ASP A 388 -12.50 -6.83 10.04
N MET A 389 -11.84 -7.94 10.46
CA MET A 389 -11.39 -9.00 9.54
C MET A 389 -12.56 -9.90 9.07
N ALA A 390 -13.78 -9.62 9.49
CA ALA A 390 -15.01 -10.26 9.04
C ALA A 390 -16.12 -9.21 9.01
N GLY A 391 -16.79 -9.06 7.88
CA GLY A 391 -17.85 -8.07 7.70
C GLY A 391 -17.30 -6.66 7.51
N ASN A 392 -18.10 -5.66 7.79
CA ASN A 392 -17.93 -4.24 7.51
C ASN A 392 -17.71 -3.99 6.01
N VAL A 393 -16.49 -3.99 5.48
CA VAL A 393 -16.26 -4.01 4.04
C VAL A 393 -15.40 -5.20 3.64
N ALA A 394 -15.71 -5.79 2.49
CA ALA A 394 -14.82 -6.76 1.88
C ALA A 394 -13.55 -6.04 1.38
N GLU A 395 -12.41 -6.73 1.39
CA GLU A 395 -11.13 -6.08 1.20
C GLU A 395 -10.39 -6.57 -0.04
N TRP A 396 -9.89 -5.61 -0.83
CA TRP A 396 -9.00 -5.89 -1.94
C TRP A 396 -7.72 -6.57 -1.48
N THR A 397 -7.32 -7.62 -2.21
CA THR A 397 -5.97 -8.21 -2.13
C THR A 397 -5.18 -7.94 -3.40
N SER A 398 -3.85 -8.12 -3.36
CA SER A 398 -3.01 -7.99 -4.56
C SER A 398 -3.20 -9.13 -5.56
N THR A 399 -3.74 -10.26 -5.09
CA THR A 399 -3.81 -11.53 -5.82
C THR A 399 -4.92 -11.52 -6.87
N ILE A 400 -4.60 -12.01 -8.07
CA ILE A 400 -5.60 -12.28 -9.11
C ILE A 400 -6.54 -13.40 -8.66
N PHE A 401 -7.82 -13.25 -8.91
CA PHE A 401 -8.78 -14.30 -8.61
C PHE A 401 -8.82 -15.36 -9.72
N THR A 402 -8.50 -16.58 -9.36
CA THR A 402 -8.76 -17.76 -10.19
C THR A 402 -9.30 -18.87 -9.30
N GLU A 403 -10.20 -19.71 -9.81
CA GLU A 403 -10.76 -20.82 -9.05
C GLU A 403 -9.68 -21.82 -8.61
N ALA A 404 -8.72 -22.09 -9.48
CA ALA A 404 -7.59 -22.98 -9.22
C ALA A 404 -6.33 -22.27 -8.68
N GLY A 405 -6.38 -20.96 -8.45
CA GLY A 405 -5.20 -20.14 -8.14
C GLY A 405 -4.39 -20.63 -6.95
N VAL A 406 -5.06 -21.10 -5.90
CA VAL A 406 -4.40 -21.64 -4.71
C VAL A 406 -3.48 -22.83 -5.04
N LEU A 407 -3.81 -23.62 -6.06
CA LEU A 407 -3.02 -24.79 -6.47
C LEU A 407 -1.74 -24.43 -7.24
N SER A 408 -1.75 -23.31 -7.95
CA SER A 408 -0.64 -22.89 -8.81
C SER A 408 0.40 -21.99 -8.11
N MET A 409 0.09 -21.50 -6.90
CA MET A 409 0.99 -20.62 -6.14
C MET A 409 2.11 -21.42 -5.47
N SER A 410 3.22 -20.76 -5.11
CA SER A 410 4.23 -21.30 -4.21
C SER A 410 3.64 -21.61 -2.83
N ASP A 411 4.23 -22.55 -2.10
CA ASP A 411 3.89 -22.82 -0.70
C ASP A 411 4.59 -21.83 0.27
N MET A 412 5.56 -21.09 -0.21
CA MET A 412 6.26 -20.04 0.53
C MET A 412 5.88 -18.64 -0.01
N ASN A 413 5.29 -17.80 0.84
CA ASN A 413 4.82 -16.46 0.51
C ASN A 413 4.01 -16.43 -0.79
N PRO A 414 2.89 -17.18 -0.87
CA PRO A 414 2.14 -17.33 -2.11
C PRO A 414 1.63 -16.00 -2.62
N GLU A 415 1.88 -15.72 -3.89
CA GLU A 415 1.41 -14.54 -4.61
C GLU A 415 1.14 -14.92 -6.07
N LEU A 416 0.05 -14.44 -6.60
CA LEU A 416 -0.26 -14.46 -8.02
C LEU A 416 -0.68 -13.05 -8.42
N TYR A 417 0.31 -12.21 -8.67
CA TYR A 417 0.13 -10.80 -9.03
C TYR A 417 0.03 -10.64 -10.54
N TYR A 418 -0.97 -9.91 -10.99
CA TYR A 418 -1.08 -9.46 -12.37
C TYR A 418 -1.87 -8.16 -12.43
N ASN A 419 -1.38 -7.14 -13.10
CA ASN A 419 -2.10 -5.90 -13.37
C ASN A 419 -2.58 -5.93 -14.81
N ALA A 420 -3.83 -6.33 -15.03
CA ALA A 420 -4.38 -6.56 -16.35
C ALA A 420 -4.47 -5.27 -17.17
N ALA A 421 -4.08 -5.33 -18.43
CA ALA A 421 -4.29 -4.27 -19.41
C ALA A 421 -5.76 -4.21 -19.88
N LYS A 422 -6.12 -3.15 -20.56
CA LYS A 422 -7.49 -2.95 -21.09
C LYS A 422 -7.91 -4.07 -22.04
N GLU A 423 -6.97 -4.54 -22.84
CA GLU A 423 -7.16 -5.56 -23.89
C GLU A 423 -7.15 -6.99 -23.35
N ASP A 424 -6.71 -7.18 -22.12
CA ASP A 424 -6.63 -8.51 -21.51
C ASP A 424 -8.01 -9.16 -21.32
N PRO A 425 -8.08 -10.50 -21.35
CA PRO A 425 -9.30 -11.24 -21.04
C PRO A 425 -9.90 -10.86 -19.70
N TYR A 426 -11.22 -10.81 -19.61
CA TYR A 426 -11.94 -10.46 -18.37
C TYR A 426 -11.55 -11.31 -17.16
N ALA A 427 -11.20 -12.59 -17.38
CA ALA A 427 -10.76 -13.47 -16.30
C ALA A 427 -9.51 -12.95 -15.58
N LEU A 428 -8.58 -12.33 -16.31
CA LEU A 428 -7.35 -11.75 -15.74
C LEU A 428 -7.58 -10.43 -15.00
N LYS A 429 -8.72 -9.78 -15.24
CA LYS A 429 -9.09 -8.51 -14.60
C LYS A 429 -9.71 -8.67 -13.22
N LYS A 430 -10.07 -9.90 -12.82
CA LYS A 430 -10.64 -10.18 -11.50
C LYS A 430 -9.56 -10.25 -10.44
N LYS A 431 -9.78 -9.54 -9.33
CA LYS A 431 -8.93 -9.58 -8.13
C LYS A 431 -9.66 -10.26 -7.00
N SER A 432 -8.90 -10.96 -6.17
CA SER A 432 -9.45 -11.61 -4.99
C SER A 432 -9.83 -10.57 -3.94
N VAL A 433 -11.04 -10.74 -3.38
CA VAL A 433 -11.63 -9.92 -2.33
C VAL A 433 -11.97 -10.82 -1.15
N ARG A 434 -11.69 -10.38 0.06
CA ARG A 434 -11.76 -11.20 1.27
C ARG A 434 -12.58 -10.53 2.37
N GLY A 435 -13.03 -11.32 3.37
CA GLY A 435 -13.66 -10.84 4.59
C GLY A 435 -15.19 -10.75 4.57
N GLY A 436 -15.81 -10.68 3.38
CA GLY A 436 -17.24 -10.35 3.28
C GLY A 436 -17.54 -8.92 3.75
N SER A 437 -18.79 -8.52 3.74
CA SER A 437 -19.16 -7.12 4.00
C SER A 437 -20.50 -7.01 4.73
N TRP A 438 -20.87 -5.77 5.10
CA TRP A 438 -22.13 -5.40 5.74
C TRP A 438 -23.40 -5.91 5.02
N LYS A 439 -23.30 -6.22 3.72
CA LYS A 439 -24.44 -6.74 2.94
C LYS A 439 -24.47 -8.28 2.83
N ASP A 440 -23.39 -8.93 3.26
CA ASP A 440 -23.19 -10.36 3.04
C ASP A 440 -23.66 -11.19 4.25
N PRO A 441 -24.22 -12.39 4.05
CA PRO A 441 -24.63 -13.28 5.15
C PRO A 441 -23.42 -13.94 5.83
N GLU A 442 -23.64 -14.56 6.98
CA GLU A 442 -22.64 -15.21 7.83
C GLU A 442 -21.64 -16.11 7.09
N SER A 443 -22.11 -16.91 6.14
CA SER A 443 -21.24 -17.82 5.38
C SER A 443 -20.17 -17.11 4.56
N PHE A 444 -20.39 -15.83 4.22
CA PHE A 444 -19.49 -15.02 3.38
C PHE A 444 -18.46 -14.23 4.19
N ILE A 445 -18.63 -14.10 5.51
CA ILE A 445 -17.68 -13.40 6.37
C ILE A 445 -16.64 -14.33 7.01
N LYS A 446 -16.64 -15.62 6.67
CA LYS A 446 -15.62 -16.58 7.10
C LYS A 446 -14.25 -16.24 6.49
N SER A 447 -13.19 -16.44 7.27
CA SER A 447 -11.81 -16.11 6.85
C SER A 447 -11.38 -16.84 5.57
N ALA A 448 -11.88 -18.06 5.32
CA ALA A 448 -11.58 -18.83 4.11
C ALA A 448 -12.42 -18.41 2.89
N TRP A 449 -13.48 -17.61 3.09
CA TRP A 449 -14.36 -17.23 1.99
C TRP A 449 -13.62 -16.36 0.98
N ARG A 450 -13.80 -16.71 -0.30
CA ARG A 450 -13.19 -16.01 -1.44
C ARG A 450 -14.28 -15.39 -2.29
N SER A 451 -14.14 -14.11 -2.58
CA SER A 451 -14.93 -13.44 -3.61
C SER A 451 -14.03 -12.71 -4.60
N SER A 452 -14.59 -12.13 -5.62
CA SER A 452 -13.82 -11.39 -6.62
C SER A 452 -14.60 -10.22 -7.18
N GLU A 453 -13.87 -9.18 -7.59
CA GLU A 453 -14.42 -8.10 -8.38
C GLU A 453 -13.41 -7.68 -9.45
N TYR A 454 -13.86 -7.00 -10.48
CA TYR A 454 -13.00 -6.46 -11.53
C TYR A 454 -12.12 -5.32 -10.99
N GLN A 455 -10.84 -5.30 -11.38
CA GLN A 455 -9.84 -4.36 -10.86
C GLN A 455 -10.18 -2.89 -11.04
N ASN A 456 -11.03 -2.56 -12.01
CA ASN A 456 -11.44 -1.19 -12.35
C ASN A 456 -12.83 -0.80 -11.81
N VAL A 457 -13.46 -1.65 -10.99
CA VAL A 457 -14.82 -1.41 -10.46
C VAL A 457 -14.75 -1.13 -8.97
N GLY A 458 -15.27 0.03 -8.56
CA GLY A 458 -15.49 0.37 -7.16
C GLY A 458 -16.90 -0.08 -6.70
N ARG A 459 -17.01 -0.59 -5.46
CA ARG A 459 -18.28 -1.03 -4.87
C ARG A 459 -18.52 -0.34 -3.53
N SER A 460 -19.79 -0.18 -3.17
CA SER A 460 -20.22 0.39 -1.88
C SER A 460 -19.94 -0.52 -0.67
N PHE A 461 -19.44 -1.72 -0.91
CA PHE A 461 -19.16 -2.75 0.08
C PHE A 461 -17.75 -3.33 -0.02
N ILE A 462 -16.88 -2.73 -0.84
CA ILE A 462 -15.47 -3.12 -0.96
C ILE A 462 -14.58 -1.93 -0.60
N GLY A 463 -13.70 -2.17 0.36
CA GLY A 463 -12.63 -1.29 0.80
C GLY A 463 -11.27 -1.99 0.72
N PHE A 464 -10.32 -1.59 1.55
CA PHE A 464 -9.00 -2.21 1.61
C PHE A 464 -8.24 -1.83 2.89
N ARG A 465 -7.20 -2.60 3.19
CA ARG A 465 -6.14 -2.24 4.14
C ARG A 465 -4.77 -2.45 3.53
N CYS A 466 -3.74 -1.77 4.05
CA CYS A 466 -2.37 -1.90 3.56
C CYS A 466 -1.56 -2.86 4.42
N VAL A 467 -0.55 -3.46 3.79
CA VAL A 467 0.50 -4.20 4.47
C VAL A 467 1.88 -3.66 4.09
N ARG A 468 2.89 -4.02 4.89
CA ARG A 468 4.28 -3.72 4.64
C ARG A 468 5.15 -4.88 5.12
N SER A 469 6.01 -5.42 4.27
CA SER A 469 6.89 -6.54 4.63
C SER A 469 7.85 -6.12 5.75
N GLN A 470 8.06 -6.99 6.73
CA GLN A 470 9.06 -6.76 7.79
C GLN A 470 10.44 -7.13 7.27
N VAL A 471 11.43 -6.25 7.50
CA VAL A 471 12.84 -6.55 7.18
C VAL A 471 13.54 -7.16 8.38
N GLY A 472 14.18 -8.31 8.20
CA GLY A 472 15.02 -8.97 9.20
C GLY A 472 14.27 -9.95 10.10
N THR A 473 14.98 -10.57 11.05
CA THR A 473 14.49 -11.68 11.88
C THR A 473 14.03 -11.24 13.27
N GLY A 474 13.13 -10.28 13.33
CA GLY A 474 12.42 -9.95 14.57
C GLY A 474 13.04 -8.83 15.37
N ALA A 475 12.40 -7.68 15.33
CA ALA A 475 12.54 -6.67 16.38
C ALA A 475 12.09 -7.28 17.71
N LYS A 476 12.91 -7.15 18.77
CA LYS A 476 12.38 -7.25 20.14
C LYS A 476 11.26 -6.22 20.21
N ALA A 477 10.04 -6.65 20.52
CA ALA A 477 8.90 -5.76 20.68
C ALA A 477 9.35 -4.53 21.48
N ALA A 478 9.22 -3.34 20.91
CA ALA A 478 9.51 -2.11 21.63
C ALA A 478 8.61 -2.10 22.86
N LYS A 479 9.21 -2.10 24.06
CA LYS A 479 8.47 -1.92 25.30
C LYS A 479 7.68 -0.64 25.16
N GLY A 480 6.33 -0.76 25.21
CA GLY A 480 5.37 0.24 24.86
C GLY A 480 5.77 1.67 25.23
N ALA A 481 5.69 2.57 24.28
CA ALA A 481 5.61 3.99 24.55
C ALA A 481 4.35 4.20 25.42
N LYS A 482 4.55 4.52 26.68
CA LYS A 482 3.46 4.92 27.58
C LYS A 482 2.76 6.11 26.91
N SER A 483 1.51 5.94 26.54
CA SER A 483 0.66 7.03 26.14
C SER A 483 0.71 8.08 27.27
N SER A 484 1.23 9.25 26.98
CA SER A 484 1.13 10.39 27.88
C SER A 484 -0.33 10.82 27.90
N GLY A 485 -1.10 10.28 28.83
CA GLY A 485 -2.46 10.68 29.10
C GLY A 485 -2.49 12.18 29.39
N GLY A 486 -2.96 12.95 28.41
CA GLY A 486 -3.27 14.36 28.58
C GLY A 486 -4.31 14.52 29.69
N LYS A 487 -3.90 15.06 30.83
CA LYS A 487 -4.82 15.51 31.89
C LYS A 487 -5.71 16.60 31.32
N THR A 488 -6.94 16.26 30.99
CA THR A 488 -8.01 17.24 30.72
C THR A 488 -8.25 18.02 32.03
N ARG A 489 -7.85 19.27 32.00
CA ARG A 489 -8.12 20.26 33.04
C ARG A 489 -9.63 20.57 33.00
N ARG A 490 -10.39 20.02 33.95
CA ARG A 490 -11.77 20.43 34.21
C ARG A 490 -11.75 21.93 34.55
N GLN A 491 -12.28 22.78 33.69
CA GLN A 491 -12.78 24.10 34.08
C GLN A 491 -14.19 23.93 34.68
N ARG A 492 -14.30 24.28 35.94
CA ARG A 492 -15.60 24.61 36.55
C ARG A 492 -15.97 26.02 36.10
N HIS A 493 -17.09 26.14 35.44
CA HIS A 493 -18.16 27.11 35.73
C HIS A 493 -19.38 26.74 34.91
#